data_64134ca47314bc97fd4ec116d64e97d6
#
_entry.id   64134ca47314bc97fd4ec116d64e97d6
#
_cell.length_a   1.000
_cell.length_b   1.000
_cell.length_c   1.000
_cell.angle_alpha   90.00
_cell.angle_beta   90.00
_cell.angle_gamma   90.00
#
_symmetry.space_group_name_H-M   'P 1'
#
loop_
_entity.id
_entity.type
_entity.pdbx_description
1 polymer ?
#
loop_
_entity_poly.entity_id
_entity_poly.type
_entity_poly.pdbx_seq_one_letter_code
_entity_poly.pdbx_strand_id
1 'polypeptide(L)'
;IETEAIPTTQTTPDPLTINALLHRMVEAGCSYASMEVSSHAAHQHRIAGLHFAGGIFSNLTRDHRDYHKTVEAYLAAKKSFFDGLPASAFDKVGEVMLQNTDAKKYTYSLRTRADFNGRIIESRLDGTTMTFNGREVEVLFTGKFNAYNLTAVYGASVLLGWDVEEILVCMSRLVPVAGRFQAFHSPKGYTAIVDYAHTP
;
A
#
# COMPACT_ATOMS: atom_id res chain seq x y z
N ILE A 1 -1.53 1.35 17.32
CA ILE A 1 -2.20 2.55 17.83
C ILE A 1 -1.12 3.36 18.49
N GLU A 2 -0.83 4.55 18.01
CA GLU A 2 0.37 5.32 18.35
C GLU A 2 1.64 4.45 18.12
N THR A 3 2.33 4.07 19.20
CA THR A 3 3.52 3.19 19.16
C THR A 3 3.22 1.74 19.53
N GLU A 4 1.95 1.42 19.85
CA GLU A 4 1.57 0.08 20.27
C GLU A 4 1.46 -0.88 19.08
N ALA A 5 2.21 -1.98 19.12
CA ALA A 5 2.09 -3.10 18.17
C ALA A 5 1.19 -4.17 18.76
N ILE A 6 0.09 -4.47 18.08
CA ILE A 6 -0.88 -5.50 18.48
C ILE A 6 -0.69 -6.71 17.57
N PRO A 7 -0.27 -7.87 18.10
CA PRO A 7 -0.09 -9.07 17.29
C PRO A 7 -1.44 -9.55 16.74
N THR A 8 -1.46 -9.92 15.47
CA THR A 8 -2.63 -10.51 14.83
C THR A 8 -2.25 -11.81 14.13
N THR A 9 -3.19 -12.74 14.01
CA THR A 9 -2.98 -14.01 13.31
C THR A 9 -3.33 -13.92 11.81
N GLN A 10 -3.92 -12.83 11.38
CA GLN A 10 -4.39 -12.63 10.02
C GLN A 10 -4.09 -11.19 9.56
N THR A 11 -3.75 -11.03 8.29
CA THR A 11 -3.51 -9.72 7.66
C THR A 11 -4.70 -8.77 7.83
N THR A 12 -5.92 -9.28 7.66
CA THR A 12 -7.17 -8.56 7.91
C THR A 12 -7.94 -9.34 8.98
N PRO A 13 -8.06 -8.83 10.21
CA PRO A 13 -8.79 -9.50 11.30
C PRO A 13 -10.28 -9.70 10.99
N ASP A 14 -10.99 -10.33 11.92
CA ASP A 14 -12.46 -10.44 11.88
C ASP A 14 -13.14 -9.08 12.12
N PRO A 15 -14.43 -8.92 11.75
CA PRO A 15 -15.13 -7.64 11.85
C PRO A 15 -15.19 -7.04 13.25
N LEU A 16 -15.32 -7.85 14.30
CA LEU A 16 -15.39 -7.36 15.67
C LEU A 16 -14.04 -6.80 16.11
N THR A 17 -12.97 -7.53 15.83
CA THR A 17 -11.60 -7.09 16.11
C THR A 17 -11.27 -5.80 15.36
N ILE A 18 -11.62 -5.68 14.07
CA ILE A 18 -11.39 -4.46 13.29
C ILE A 18 -12.12 -3.27 13.93
N ASN A 19 -13.40 -3.42 14.24
CA ASN A 19 -14.18 -2.33 14.83
C ASN A 19 -13.65 -1.92 16.22
N ALA A 20 -13.24 -2.88 17.06
CA ALA A 20 -12.61 -2.60 18.34
C ALA A 20 -11.29 -1.83 18.19
N LEU A 21 -10.46 -2.21 17.21
CA LEU A 21 -9.20 -1.50 16.90
C LEU A 21 -9.45 -0.09 16.39
N LEU A 22 -10.41 0.10 15.47
CA LEU A 22 -10.79 1.42 14.97
C LEU A 22 -11.33 2.32 16.09
N HIS A 23 -12.14 1.77 16.99
CA HIS A 23 -12.62 2.51 18.15
C HIS A 23 -11.46 2.99 19.04
N ARG A 24 -10.52 2.11 19.38
CA ARG A 24 -9.31 2.45 20.13
C ARG A 24 -8.45 3.52 19.42
N MET A 25 -8.35 3.46 18.08
CA MET A 25 -7.65 4.48 17.30
C MET A 25 -8.33 5.85 17.43
N VAL A 26 -9.66 5.90 17.39
CA VAL A 26 -10.42 7.14 17.59
C VAL A 26 -10.19 7.69 19.00
N GLU A 27 -10.27 6.86 20.04
CA GLU A 27 -10.00 7.27 21.41
C GLU A 27 -8.56 7.78 21.61
N ALA A 28 -7.59 7.22 20.89
CA ALA A 28 -6.20 7.67 20.86
C ALA A 28 -5.97 8.93 19.99
N GLY A 29 -7.02 9.51 19.38
CA GLY A 29 -6.93 10.73 18.57
C GLY A 29 -6.38 10.52 17.16
N CYS A 30 -6.36 9.28 16.64
CA CYS A 30 -5.93 9.02 15.26
C CYS A 30 -6.93 9.62 14.26
N SER A 31 -6.44 10.47 13.36
CA SER A 31 -7.24 11.09 12.29
C SER A 31 -7.40 10.16 11.07
N TYR A 32 -6.50 9.21 10.90
CA TYR A 32 -6.46 8.29 9.75
C TYR A 32 -6.19 6.85 10.22
N ALA A 33 -6.82 5.89 9.56
CA ALA A 33 -6.52 4.48 9.67
C ALA A 33 -6.27 3.90 8.28
N SER A 34 -5.19 3.19 8.10
CA SER A 34 -4.90 2.43 6.88
C SER A 34 -4.85 0.94 7.19
N MET A 35 -5.36 0.13 6.28
CA MET A 35 -5.36 -1.32 6.45
C MET A 35 -5.15 -2.04 5.12
N GLU A 36 -4.58 -3.22 5.19
CA GLU A 36 -4.57 -4.14 4.05
C GLU A 36 -5.90 -4.91 4.00
N VAL A 37 -6.53 -4.91 2.82
CA VAL A 37 -7.73 -5.70 2.55
C VAL A 37 -7.32 -6.91 1.71
N SER A 38 -7.17 -8.06 2.34
CA SER A 38 -6.87 -9.30 1.63
C SER A 38 -8.07 -9.78 0.81
N SER A 39 -7.83 -10.57 -0.25
CA SER A 39 -8.92 -11.16 -1.05
C SER A 39 -9.84 -12.07 -0.22
N HIS A 40 -9.29 -12.72 0.80
CA HIS A 40 -10.08 -13.51 1.77
C HIS A 40 -11.02 -12.59 2.58
N ALA A 41 -10.50 -11.45 3.05
CA ALA A 41 -11.29 -10.51 3.84
C ALA A 41 -12.45 -9.91 3.03
N ALA A 42 -12.21 -9.56 1.76
CA ALA A 42 -13.25 -9.08 0.85
C ALA A 42 -14.29 -10.17 0.60
N HIS A 43 -13.86 -11.40 0.26
CA HIS A 43 -14.75 -12.53 0.00
C HIS A 43 -15.55 -12.98 1.25
N GLN A 44 -14.93 -12.92 2.43
CA GLN A 44 -15.55 -13.32 3.71
C GLN A 44 -16.30 -12.18 4.40
N HIS A 45 -16.47 -11.02 3.74
CA HIS A 45 -17.15 -9.85 4.28
C HIS A 45 -16.58 -9.33 5.62
N ARG A 46 -15.28 -9.53 5.88
CA ARG A 46 -14.65 -9.08 7.14
C ARG A 46 -14.63 -7.57 7.30
N ILE A 47 -14.77 -6.84 6.19
CA ILE A 47 -14.82 -5.38 6.14
C ILE A 47 -16.24 -4.84 5.97
N ALA A 48 -17.27 -5.69 6.11
CA ALA A 48 -18.66 -5.27 5.96
C ALA A 48 -19.01 -4.20 7.01
N GLY A 49 -19.73 -3.16 6.56
CA GLY A 49 -20.13 -2.03 7.41
C GLY A 49 -19.06 -0.95 7.60
N LEU A 50 -17.82 -1.15 7.10
CA LEU A 50 -16.82 -0.09 7.09
C LEU A 50 -17.01 0.85 5.90
N HIS A 51 -16.81 2.14 6.14
CA HIS A 51 -16.80 3.17 5.10
C HIS A 51 -15.37 3.63 4.85
N PHE A 52 -14.87 3.38 3.64
CA PHE A 52 -13.52 3.74 3.25
C PHE A 52 -13.49 5.07 2.51
N ALA A 53 -12.57 5.95 2.87
CA ALA A 53 -12.29 7.19 2.14
C ALA A 53 -11.68 6.92 0.75
N GLY A 54 -11.03 5.77 0.57
CA GLY A 54 -10.47 5.36 -0.71
C GLY A 54 -9.84 3.98 -0.65
N GLY A 55 -9.43 3.47 -1.79
CA GLY A 55 -8.75 2.20 -1.93
C GLY A 55 -7.57 2.27 -2.91
N ILE A 56 -6.50 1.54 -2.61
CA ILE A 56 -5.31 1.45 -3.44
C ILE A 56 -5.17 0.01 -3.94
N PHE A 57 -5.13 -0.18 -5.25
CA PHE A 57 -4.77 -1.46 -5.84
C PHE A 57 -3.27 -1.49 -6.13
N SER A 58 -2.53 -2.24 -5.33
CA SER A 58 -1.06 -2.28 -5.43
C SER A 58 -0.56 -3.36 -6.39
N ASN A 59 -1.11 -4.57 -6.32
CA ASN A 59 -0.63 -5.69 -7.13
C ASN A 59 -1.65 -6.84 -7.21
N LEU A 60 -1.55 -7.63 -8.29
CA LEU A 60 -2.18 -8.93 -8.43
C LEU A 60 -1.08 -9.99 -8.58
N THR A 61 -0.80 -10.72 -7.51
CA THR A 61 0.12 -11.85 -7.52
C THR A 61 -0.61 -13.15 -7.81
N ARG A 62 0.13 -14.21 -8.18
CA ARG A 62 -0.45 -15.54 -8.37
C ARG A 62 -0.68 -16.31 -7.05
N ASP A 63 -0.68 -15.61 -5.92
CA ASP A 63 -0.92 -16.17 -4.60
C ASP A 63 -2.39 -16.52 -4.35
N HIS A 64 -2.65 -17.29 -3.28
CA HIS A 64 -3.99 -17.66 -2.82
C HIS A 64 -4.81 -18.56 -3.76
N ARG A 65 -4.15 -19.33 -4.66
CA ARG A 65 -4.81 -20.33 -5.49
C ARG A 65 -5.48 -21.44 -4.67
N ASP A 66 -4.95 -21.72 -3.49
CA ASP A 66 -5.48 -22.74 -2.59
C ASP A 66 -6.90 -22.38 -2.12
N TYR A 67 -7.19 -21.11 -2.00
CA TYR A 67 -8.51 -20.61 -1.57
C TYR A 67 -9.44 -20.29 -2.74
N HIS A 68 -8.99 -19.50 -3.70
CA HIS A 68 -9.86 -18.99 -4.78
C HIS A 68 -10.01 -19.93 -5.97
N LYS A 69 -9.26 -21.05 -6.01
CA LYS A 69 -9.27 -22.07 -7.09
C LYS A 69 -8.99 -21.56 -8.50
N THR A 70 -9.48 -20.37 -8.87
CA THR A 70 -9.28 -19.73 -10.18
C THR A 70 -8.80 -18.28 -10.04
N VAL A 71 -8.12 -17.78 -11.08
CA VAL A 71 -7.66 -16.38 -11.14
C VAL A 71 -8.84 -15.43 -11.21
N GLU A 72 -9.90 -15.82 -11.90
CA GLU A 72 -11.12 -15.04 -12.05
C GLU A 72 -11.83 -14.82 -10.70
N ALA A 73 -11.94 -15.88 -9.88
CA ALA A 73 -12.52 -15.78 -8.54
C ALA A 73 -11.67 -14.90 -7.61
N TYR A 74 -10.34 -15.00 -7.71
CA TYR A 74 -9.42 -14.14 -6.97
C TYR A 74 -9.55 -12.66 -7.38
N LEU A 75 -9.61 -12.41 -8.70
CA LEU A 75 -9.82 -11.07 -9.25
C LEU A 75 -11.16 -10.49 -8.81
N ALA A 76 -12.25 -11.28 -8.92
CA ALA A 76 -13.59 -10.87 -8.51
C ALA A 76 -13.65 -10.51 -7.01
N ALA A 77 -13.00 -11.30 -6.15
CA ALA A 77 -12.93 -11.00 -4.72
C ALA A 77 -12.21 -9.68 -4.41
N LYS A 78 -11.09 -9.39 -5.09
CA LYS A 78 -10.42 -8.09 -4.94
C LYS A 78 -11.24 -6.94 -5.52
N LYS A 79 -11.86 -7.16 -6.69
CA LYS A 79 -12.67 -6.17 -7.38
C LYS A 79 -13.89 -5.74 -6.57
N SER A 80 -14.53 -6.65 -5.83
CA SER A 80 -15.70 -6.34 -5.02
C SER A 80 -15.45 -5.27 -3.96
N PHE A 81 -14.22 -5.14 -3.47
CA PHE A 81 -13.83 -4.05 -2.58
C PHE A 81 -13.92 -2.68 -3.29
N PHE A 82 -13.38 -2.60 -4.51
CA PHE A 82 -13.38 -1.35 -5.29
C PHE A 82 -14.77 -0.97 -5.81
N ASP A 83 -15.58 -1.96 -6.15
CA ASP A 83 -16.97 -1.73 -6.60
C ASP A 83 -17.83 -1.11 -5.50
N GLY A 84 -17.50 -1.33 -4.23
CA GLY A 84 -18.17 -0.77 -3.07
C GLY A 84 -17.62 0.58 -2.57
N LEU A 85 -16.60 1.16 -3.21
CA LEU A 85 -15.97 2.41 -2.75
C LEU A 85 -16.80 3.64 -3.17
N PRO A 86 -17.18 4.52 -2.21
CA PRO A 86 -17.97 5.70 -2.51
C PRO A 86 -17.15 6.91 -2.97
N ALA A 87 -15.84 6.95 -2.72
CA ALA A 87 -15.04 8.18 -2.84
C ALA A 87 -13.92 8.10 -3.88
N SER A 88 -12.86 7.35 -3.63
CA SER A 88 -11.66 7.34 -4.48
C SER A 88 -11.06 5.95 -4.60
N ALA A 89 -10.60 5.60 -5.80
CA ALA A 89 -9.91 4.35 -6.08
C ALA A 89 -8.61 4.61 -6.84
N PHE A 90 -7.55 3.93 -6.43
CA PHE A 90 -6.24 3.97 -7.05
C PHE A 90 -5.92 2.65 -7.73
N ASP A 91 -5.46 2.70 -8.96
CA ASP A 91 -5.06 1.50 -9.69
C ASP A 91 -3.70 1.66 -10.38
N LYS A 92 -2.86 0.62 -10.25
CA LYS A 92 -1.59 0.46 -10.95
C LYS A 92 -1.73 -0.28 -12.28
N VAL A 93 -2.66 -1.24 -12.37
CA VAL A 93 -2.69 -2.28 -13.41
C VAL A 93 -3.95 -2.20 -14.26
N GLY A 94 -4.86 -1.27 -13.94
CA GLY A 94 -5.82 -1.13 -14.86
C GLY A 94 -7.28 -1.16 -14.70
N GLU A 95 -7.83 -0.88 -15.81
CA GLU A 95 -9.24 -0.70 -16.10
C GLU A 95 -10.16 -1.80 -15.54
N VAL A 96 -9.66 -3.04 -15.44
CA VAL A 96 -10.48 -4.17 -14.99
C VAL A 96 -10.91 -4.06 -13.52
N MET A 97 -9.99 -3.62 -12.64
CA MET A 97 -10.27 -3.51 -11.20
C MET A 97 -11.26 -2.39 -10.88
N LEU A 98 -11.26 -1.35 -11.69
CA LEU A 98 -12.06 -0.14 -11.49
C LEU A 98 -13.26 -0.02 -12.45
N GLN A 99 -13.61 -1.08 -13.17
CA GLN A 99 -14.66 -1.02 -14.20
C GLN A 99 -16.01 -0.58 -13.67
N ASN A 100 -16.44 -1.12 -12.53
CA ASN A 100 -17.78 -0.94 -12.00
C ASN A 100 -17.86 0.00 -10.80
N THR A 101 -16.72 0.56 -10.36
CA THR A 101 -16.76 1.53 -9.26
C THR A 101 -17.23 2.89 -9.72
N ASP A 102 -18.11 3.51 -8.95
CA ASP A 102 -18.53 4.90 -9.12
C ASP A 102 -17.54 5.90 -8.51
N ALA A 103 -16.53 5.40 -7.79
CA ALA A 103 -15.51 6.22 -7.17
C ALA A 103 -14.66 6.96 -8.21
N LYS A 104 -14.16 8.14 -7.85
CA LYS A 104 -13.21 8.89 -8.67
C LYS A 104 -11.91 8.10 -8.81
N LYS A 105 -11.50 7.87 -10.06
CA LYS A 105 -10.39 6.99 -10.42
C LYS A 105 -9.11 7.80 -10.63
N TYR A 106 -8.00 7.31 -10.11
CA TYR A 106 -6.68 7.87 -10.29
C TYR A 106 -5.68 6.78 -10.60
N THR A 107 -4.64 7.12 -11.33
CA THR A 107 -3.60 6.20 -11.76
C THR A 107 -2.25 6.58 -11.19
N TYR A 108 -1.39 5.59 -10.94
CA TYR A 108 0.00 5.83 -10.58
C TYR A 108 0.95 4.89 -11.33
N SER A 109 2.12 5.39 -11.71
CA SER A 109 3.07 4.62 -12.52
C SER A 109 4.51 5.09 -12.35
N LEU A 110 5.45 4.16 -12.57
CA LEU A 110 6.88 4.47 -12.73
C LEU A 110 7.31 4.53 -14.19
N ARG A 111 6.45 4.15 -15.14
CA ARG A 111 6.83 3.93 -16.55
C ARG A 111 5.99 4.71 -17.56
N THR A 112 4.72 4.82 -17.31
CA THR A 112 3.75 5.44 -18.21
C THR A 112 3.22 6.73 -17.61
N ARG A 113 2.64 7.58 -18.43
CA ARG A 113 1.92 8.76 -17.94
C ARG A 113 0.74 8.32 -17.07
N ALA A 114 0.64 8.93 -15.89
CA ALA A 114 -0.39 8.67 -14.89
C ALA A 114 -0.66 9.97 -14.12
N ASP A 115 -1.70 9.99 -13.28
CA ASP A 115 -1.99 11.13 -12.39
C ASP A 115 -0.86 11.34 -11.38
N PHE A 116 -0.29 10.24 -10.89
CA PHE A 116 0.86 10.25 -9.99
C PHE A 116 2.01 9.45 -10.61
N ASN A 117 3.08 10.16 -10.94
CA ASN A 117 4.26 9.58 -11.58
C ASN A 117 5.42 9.52 -10.60
N GLY A 118 5.92 8.32 -10.34
CA GLY A 118 7.21 8.11 -9.71
C GLY A 118 8.28 7.79 -10.76
N ARG A 119 9.51 8.24 -10.55
CA ARG A 119 10.65 7.88 -11.38
C ARG A 119 11.87 7.64 -10.52
N ILE A 120 12.51 6.50 -10.70
CA ILE A 120 13.80 6.20 -10.09
C ILE A 120 14.89 6.93 -10.89
N ILE A 121 15.68 7.76 -10.21
CA ILE A 121 16.85 8.43 -10.74
C ILE A 121 18.07 7.56 -10.50
N GLU A 122 18.30 7.16 -9.25
CA GLU A 122 19.39 6.31 -8.82
C GLU A 122 18.91 5.35 -7.76
N SER A 123 19.34 4.08 -7.82
CA SER A 123 19.03 3.08 -6.81
C SER A 123 20.31 2.53 -6.22
N ARG A 124 20.44 2.61 -4.92
CA ARG A 124 21.56 2.11 -4.11
C ARG A 124 21.03 1.07 -3.10
N LEU A 125 21.94 0.37 -2.43
CA LEU A 125 21.57 -0.61 -1.40
C LEU A 125 21.03 0.04 -0.11
N ASP A 126 21.36 1.30 0.12
CA ASP A 126 20.98 2.10 1.29
C ASP A 126 19.83 3.07 1.05
N GLY A 127 19.36 3.16 -0.19
CA GLY A 127 18.25 4.03 -0.54
C GLY A 127 18.10 4.26 -2.04
N THR A 128 17.17 5.10 -2.39
CA THR A 128 16.85 5.43 -3.77
C THR A 128 16.60 6.92 -3.90
N THR A 129 17.22 7.56 -4.89
CA THR A 129 16.84 8.89 -5.32
C THR A 129 15.75 8.75 -6.38
N MET A 130 14.61 9.37 -6.15
CA MET A 130 13.49 9.29 -7.07
C MET A 130 12.72 10.62 -7.15
N THR A 131 11.89 10.75 -8.16
CA THR A 131 10.97 11.89 -8.27
C THR A 131 9.53 11.44 -8.12
N PHE A 132 8.70 12.30 -7.52
CA PHE A 132 7.24 12.20 -7.52
C PHE A 132 6.65 13.44 -8.20
N ASN A 133 5.97 13.23 -9.32
CA ASN A 133 5.47 14.32 -10.19
C ASN A 133 6.52 15.42 -10.47
N GLY A 134 7.79 14.99 -10.69
CA GLY A 134 8.91 15.87 -10.99
C GLY A 134 9.64 16.48 -9.78
N ARG A 135 9.18 16.27 -8.58
CA ARG A 135 9.84 16.66 -7.33
C ARG A 135 10.78 15.58 -6.86
N GLU A 136 12.05 15.89 -6.69
CA GLU A 136 13.08 14.94 -6.27
C GLU A 136 13.11 14.75 -4.75
N VAL A 137 13.34 13.52 -4.33
CA VAL A 137 13.51 13.14 -2.93
C VAL A 137 14.40 11.91 -2.81
N GLU A 138 15.17 11.85 -1.74
CA GLU A 138 15.94 10.68 -1.35
C GLU A 138 15.16 9.88 -0.30
N VAL A 139 14.96 8.58 -0.55
CA VAL A 139 14.21 7.67 0.32
C VAL A 139 15.09 6.49 0.75
N LEU A 140 14.88 6.00 1.96
CA LEU A 140 15.65 4.88 2.53
C LEU A 140 15.22 3.50 2.02
N PHE A 141 14.40 3.47 0.99
CA PHE A 141 13.87 2.25 0.40
C PHE A 141 14.62 1.90 -0.89
N THR A 142 14.84 0.61 -1.10
CA THR A 142 15.47 0.07 -2.30
C THR A 142 14.53 -0.91 -2.99
N GLY A 143 14.70 -1.06 -4.30
CA GLY A 143 13.91 -1.97 -5.12
C GLY A 143 12.69 -1.31 -5.78
N LYS A 144 12.44 -1.77 -7.00
CA LYS A 144 11.38 -1.21 -7.86
C LYS A 144 9.98 -1.35 -7.28
N PHE A 145 9.72 -2.45 -6.54
CA PHE A 145 8.44 -2.66 -5.87
C PHE A 145 8.19 -1.60 -4.79
N ASN A 146 9.23 -1.22 -4.02
CA ASN A 146 9.13 -0.15 -3.04
C ASN A 146 8.90 1.22 -3.71
N ALA A 147 9.54 1.48 -4.86
CA ALA A 147 9.27 2.70 -5.60
C ALA A 147 7.80 2.80 -6.07
N TYR A 148 7.19 1.69 -6.49
CA TYR A 148 5.75 1.64 -6.77
C TYR A 148 4.92 1.90 -5.52
N ASN A 149 5.24 1.25 -4.40
CA ASN A 149 4.51 1.45 -3.13
C ASN A 149 4.60 2.90 -2.66
N LEU A 150 5.78 3.50 -2.71
CA LEU A 150 5.98 4.91 -2.35
C LEU A 150 5.22 5.86 -3.28
N THR A 151 5.15 5.55 -4.58
CA THR A 151 4.36 6.36 -5.53
C THR A 151 2.86 6.29 -5.20
N ALA A 152 2.36 5.13 -4.79
CA ALA A 152 0.98 4.97 -4.33
C ALA A 152 0.72 5.75 -3.02
N VAL A 153 1.64 5.68 -2.06
CA VAL A 153 1.57 6.43 -0.80
C VAL A 153 1.57 7.93 -1.07
N TYR A 154 2.48 8.42 -1.91
CA TYR A 154 2.52 9.82 -2.33
C TYR A 154 1.17 10.27 -2.89
N GLY A 155 0.65 9.54 -3.87
CA GLY A 155 -0.63 9.87 -4.51
C GLY A 155 -1.80 9.86 -3.51
N ALA A 156 -1.86 8.88 -2.62
CA ALA A 156 -2.89 8.82 -1.58
C ALA A 156 -2.82 10.02 -0.63
N SER A 157 -1.62 10.40 -0.19
CA SER A 157 -1.40 11.55 0.70
C SER A 157 -1.82 12.86 0.05
N VAL A 158 -1.49 13.06 -1.24
CA VAL A 158 -1.94 14.23 -2.01
C VAL A 158 -3.47 14.29 -2.10
N LEU A 159 -4.13 13.15 -2.34
CA LEU A 159 -5.59 13.10 -2.41
C LEU A 159 -6.29 13.28 -1.05
N LEU A 160 -5.60 12.98 0.04
CA LEU A 160 -6.05 13.30 1.39
C LEU A 160 -5.87 14.80 1.74
N GLY A 161 -5.28 15.58 0.82
CA GLY A 161 -5.13 17.03 0.96
C GLY A 161 -3.89 17.47 1.74
N TRP A 162 -2.90 16.61 1.90
CA TRP A 162 -1.65 16.96 2.57
C TRP A 162 -0.76 17.81 1.67
N ASP A 163 0.02 18.69 2.27
CA ASP A 163 0.99 19.51 1.54
C ASP A 163 2.09 18.64 0.92
N VAL A 164 2.46 18.93 -0.33
CA VAL A 164 3.41 18.12 -1.10
C VAL A 164 4.80 18.14 -0.46
N GLU A 165 5.26 19.28 0.04
CA GLU A 165 6.59 19.38 0.66
C GLU A 165 6.62 18.60 1.99
N GLU A 166 5.55 18.66 2.78
CA GLU A 166 5.41 17.85 4.00
C GLU A 166 5.41 16.35 3.68
N ILE A 167 4.71 15.92 2.63
CA ILE A 167 4.72 14.53 2.16
C ILE A 167 6.14 14.08 1.83
N LEU A 168 6.90 14.87 1.05
CA LEU A 168 8.26 14.53 0.64
C LEU A 168 9.21 14.45 1.84
N VAL A 169 9.10 15.39 2.78
CA VAL A 169 9.86 15.36 4.04
C VAL A 169 9.53 14.11 4.87
N CYS A 170 8.25 13.75 4.97
CA CYS A 170 7.86 12.51 5.66
C CYS A 170 8.43 11.28 4.93
N MET A 171 8.33 11.22 3.60
CA MET A 171 8.82 10.09 2.80
C MET A 171 10.33 9.90 2.92
N SER A 172 11.11 10.98 3.00
CA SER A 172 12.58 10.90 3.18
C SER A 172 12.98 10.31 4.54
N ARG A 173 12.08 10.34 5.53
CA ARG A 173 12.30 9.84 6.89
C ARG A 173 11.71 8.45 7.15
N LEU A 174 10.91 7.93 6.22
CA LEU A 174 10.34 6.59 6.36
C LEU A 174 11.46 5.55 6.34
N VAL A 175 11.38 4.61 7.26
CA VAL A 175 12.30 3.47 7.31
C VAL A 175 11.64 2.22 6.72
N PRO A 176 12.41 1.32 6.07
CA PRO A 176 11.89 0.05 5.57
C PRO A 176 11.24 -0.77 6.69
N VAL A 177 10.11 -1.40 6.37
CA VAL A 177 9.46 -2.34 7.28
C VAL A 177 10.35 -3.56 7.48
N ALA A 178 10.44 -4.06 8.72
CA ALA A 178 11.25 -5.23 9.05
C ALA A 178 10.90 -6.43 8.13
N GLY A 179 11.94 -7.04 7.55
CA GLY A 179 11.79 -8.18 6.64
C GLY A 179 11.23 -7.83 5.24
N ARG A 180 11.20 -6.57 4.84
CA ARG A 180 10.80 -6.13 3.49
C ARG A 180 11.98 -5.44 2.80
N PHE A 181 12.87 -6.22 2.19
CA PHE A 181 14.12 -5.78 1.58
C PHE A 181 14.93 -4.88 2.53
N GLN A 182 15.03 -5.30 3.77
CA GLN A 182 15.71 -4.54 4.82
C GLN A 182 17.20 -4.77 4.72
N ALA A 183 17.97 -3.70 4.48
CA ALA A 183 19.41 -3.74 4.38
C ALA A 183 20.07 -3.46 5.74
N PHE A 184 21.04 -4.29 6.11
CA PHE A 184 21.89 -4.13 7.29
C PHE A 184 23.35 -3.99 6.84
N HIS A 185 23.95 -2.85 7.12
CA HIS A 185 25.34 -2.57 6.76
C HIS A 185 26.28 -2.98 7.89
N SER A 186 27.24 -3.85 7.58
CA SER A 186 28.28 -4.24 8.51
C SER A 186 29.48 -3.30 8.44
N PRO A 187 30.09 -2.93 9.58
CA PRO A 187 31.36 -2.21 9.58
C PRO A 187 32.51 -2.94 8.84
N LYS A 188 32.35 -4.24 8.58
CA LYS A 188 33.31 -5.06 7.83
C LYS A 188 33.13 -4.98 6.30
N GLY A 189 32.27 -4.10 5.79
CA GLY A 189 32.11 -3.81 4.36
C GLY A 189 31.17 -4.76 3.59
N TYR A 190 30.33 -5.55 4.27
CA TYR A 190 29.26 -6.31 3.63
C TYR A 190 27.88 -5.79 4.03
N THR A 191 26.90 -6.01 3.16
CA THR A 191 25.50 -5.68 3.42
C THR A 191 24.68 -6.97 3.43
N ALA A 192 23.92 -7.19 4.50
CA ALA A 192 22.94 -8.27 4.58
C ALA A 192 21.55 -7.71 4.24
N ILE A 193 20.77 -8.44 3.44
CA ILE A 193 19.38 -8.09 3.09
C ILE A 193 18.47 -9.15 3.68
N VAL A 194 17.42 -8.71 4.38
CA VAL A 194 16.36 -9.57 4.90
C VAL A 194 15.07 -9.27 4.15
N ASP A 195 14.53 -10.29 3.49
CA ASP A 195 13.26 -10.21 2.79
C ASP A 195 12.44 -11.48 3.05
N TYR A 196 11.15 -11.31 3.35
CA TYR A 196 10.19 -12.41 3.50
C TYR A 196 9.52 -12.79 2.18
N ALA A 197 10.10 -12.39 1.04
CA ALA A 197 9.62 -12.82 -0.26
C ALA A 197 9.58 -14.36 -0.33
N HIS A 198 8.43 -14.89 -0.70
CA HIS A 198 8.16 -16.33 -0.85
C HIS A 198 7.59 -16.66 -2.24
N THR A 199 7.58 -15.68 -3.13
CA THR A 199 7.25 -15.81 -4.55
C THR A 199 8.42 -15.35 -5.41
N PRO A 200 8.66 -15.99 -6.57
CA PRO A 200 9.72 -15.61 -7.50
C PRO A 200 9.50 -14.23 -8.14
#